data_641435f2d1d20325a71f06fc78adb72d
#
_entry.id   641435f2d1d20325a71f06fc78adb72d
#
_cell.length_a   1.000
_cell.length_b   1.000
_cell.length_c   1.000
_cell.angle_alpha   90.00
_cell.angle_beta   90.00
_cell.angle_gamma   90.00
#
_symmetry.space_group_name_H-M   'P 1'
#
loop_
_entity.id
_entity.type
_entity.pdbx_description
1 polymer ?
#
loop_
_entity_poly.entity_id
_entity_poly.type
_entity_poly.pdbx_seq_one_letter_code
_entity_poly.pdbx_strand_id
1 'polypeptide(L)'
;IGSIGGVIVPAIIFILFNHNTNYLNGFCIPISTDIAFAVGIFYIFKNHINPQARLFLLTLAVVDDLISIVVIAVFFTQNINTTYLFIAILVMLLLIIANKVFHIENIPYYIFSGLILWYLINCSNVHPTISGILLAICVPAKPYKNKKSVLEILQENLSPFTNFIVIPLFAFVNSGV
;
A
#
# COMPACT_ATOMS: atom_id res chain seq x y z
N ILE A 1 7.12 -6.58 -15.80
CA ILE A 1 6.40 -7.54 -16.65
C ILE A 1 5.77 -8.64 -15.78
N GLY A 2 6.52 -9.27 -14.85
CA GLY A 2 5.99 -10.31 -13.97
C GLY A 2 4.75 -9.88 -13.16
N SER A 3 4.79 -8.72 -12.52
CA SER A 3 3.68 -8.16 -11.73
C SER A 3 2.44 -7.87 -12.57
N ILE A 4 2.63 -7.37 -13.80
CA ILE A 4 1.49 -7.15 -14.72
C ILE A 4 0.81 -8.48 -15.06
N GLY A 5 1.58 -9.54 -15.28
CA GLY A 5 1.05 -10.90 -15.49
C GLY A 5 0.34 -11.42 -14.26
N GLY A 6 0.90 -11.21 -13.05
CA GLY A 6 0.30 -11.59 -11.77
C GLY A 6 -1.05 -10.92 -11.49
N VAL A 7 -1.27 -9.71 -12.01
CA VAL A 7 -2.54 -9.00 -11.90
C VAL A 7 -3.54 -9.41 -12.99
N ILE A 8 -3.10 -9.41 -14.24
CA ILE A 8 -4.01 -9.61 -15.40
C ILE A 8 -4.50 -11.06 -15.48
N VAL A 9 -3.64 -12.05 -15.28
CA VAL A 9 -4.00 -13.46 -15.47
C VAL A 9 -5.07 -13.92 -14.46
N PRO A 10 -4.93 -13.70 -13.15
CA PRO A 10 -5.99 -14.05 -12.20
C PRO A 10 -7.29 -13.29 -12.43
N ALA A 11 -7.21 -12.00 -12.79
CA ALA A 11 -8.39 -11.21 -13.12
C ALA A 11 -9.16 -11.78 -14.32
N ILE A 12 -8.46 -12.13 -15.41
CA ILE A 12 -9.09 -12.75 -16.59
C ILE A 12 -9.69 -14.10 -16.24
N ILE A 13 -8.98 -14.95 -15.51
CA ILE A 13 -9.51 -16.25 -15.09
C ILE A 13 -10.77 -16.07 -14.27
N PHE A 14 -10.78 -15.15 -13.30
CA PHE A 14 -11.94 -14.87 -12.47
C PHE A 14 -13.14 -14.41 -13.31
N ILE A 15 -12.94 -13.49 -14.24
CA ILE A 15 -13.97 -12.96 -15.12
C ILE A 15 -14.55 -14.08 -16.03
N LEU A 16 -13.69 -14.95 -16.58
CA LEU A 16 -14.13 -16.04 -17.44
C LEU A 16 -15.06 -17.02 -16.70
N PHE A 17 -14.75 -17.34 -15.44
CA PHE A 17 -15.57 -18.27 -14.64
C PHE A 17 -16.81 -17.61 -14.06
N ASN A 18 -16.82 -16.28 -13.87
CA ASN A 18 -17.90 -15.56 -13.18
C ASN A 18 -18.67 -14.60 -14.09
N HIS A 19 -18.47 -14.65 -15.41
CA HIS A 19 -19.02 -13.67 -16.35
C HIS A 19 -20.56 -13.60 -16.33
N ASN A 20 -21.25 -14.69 -15.93
CA ASN A 20 -22.71 -14.76 -15.84
C ASN A 20 -23.23 -14.68 -14.39
N THR A 21 -22.42 -14.27 -13.45
CA THR A 21 -22.81 -14.19 -12.03
C THR A 21 -22.78 -12.77 -11.51
N ASN A 22 -23.50 -12.51 -10.40
CA ASN A 22 -23.47 -11.21 -9.71
C ASN A 22 -22.14 -10.92 -9.02
N TYR A 23 -21.19 -11.87 -9.07
CA TYR A 23 -19.87 -11.76 -8.43
C TYR A 23 -18.79 -11.15 -9.33
N LEU A 24 -19.15 -10.69 -10.52
CA LEU A 24 -18.20 -10.12 -11.50
C LEU A 24 -17.37 -8.97 -10.93
N ASN A 25 -17.96 -8.18 -10.03
CA ASN A 25 -17.27 -7.09 -9.34
C ASN A 25 -16.16 -7.55 -8.38
N GLY A 26 -16.10 -8.85 -8.04
CA GLY A 26 -15.07 -9.42 -7.18
C GLY A 26 -13.76 -9.76 -7.90
N PHE A 27 -13.57 -9.37 -9.16
CA PHE A 27 -12.36 -9.69 -9.95
C PHE A 27 -11.06 -9.16 -9.34
N CYS A 28 -11.13 -8.16 -8.47
CA CYS A 28 -9.97 -7.62 -7.76
C CYS A 28 -9.49 -8.47 -6.57
N ILE A 29 -10.32 -9.40 -6.07
CA ILE A 29 -9.97 -10.24 -4.91
C ILE A 29 -8.75 -11.13 -5.20
N PRO A 30 -8.68 -11.86 -6.32
CA PRO A 30 -7.55 -12.76 -6.60
C PRO A 30 -6.30 -12.04 -7.11
N ILE A 31 -6.31 -10.71 -7.24
CA ILE A 31 -5.18 -9.94 -7.76
C ILE A 31 -4.13 -9.72 -6.66
N SER A 32 -4.56 -9.53 -5.40
CA SER A 32 -3.65 -9.25 -4.29
C SER A 32 -2.87 -10.48 -3.85
N THR A 33 -1.57 -10.33 -3.67
CA THR A 33 -0.65 -11.39 -3.26
C THR A 33 -0.37 -11.32 -1.76
N ASP A 34 -0.45 -12.44 -1.04
CA ASP A 34 -0.02 -12.51 0.36
C ASP A 34 1.52 -12.59 0.43
N ILE A 35 2.15 -11.43 0.60
CA ILE A 35 3.61 -11.29 0.74
C ILE A 35 4.10 -12.05 1.96
N ALA A 36 3.38 -12.01 3.09
CA ALA A 36 3.82 -12.62 4.34
C ALA A 36 3.91 -14.14 4.20
N PHE A 37 2.92 -14.75 3.54
CA PHE A 37 2.90 -16.17 3.25
C PHE A 37 4.04 -16.57 2.29
N ALA A 38 4.21 -15.83 1.19
CA ALA A 38 5.26 -16.10 0.22
C ALA A 38 6.67 -16.00 0.84
N VAL A 39 6.92 -14.94 1.64
CA VAL A 39 8.18 -14.73 2.36
C VAL A 39 8.37 -15.78 3.45
N GLY A 40 7.30 -16.19 4.14
CA GLY A 40 7.34 -17.26 5.15
C GLY A 40 7.83 -18.58 4.58
N ILE A 41 7.24 -19.03 3.45
CA ILE A 41 7.69 -20.22 2.74
C ILE A 41 9.15 -20.06 2.31
N PHE A 42 9.51 -18.91 1.75
CA PHE A 42 10.86 -18.64 1.30
C PHE A 42 11.88 -18.69 2.45
N TYR A 43 11.47 -18.29 3.67
CA TYR A 43 12.33 -18.34 4.85
C TYR A 43 12.62 -19.76 5.35
N ILE A 44 11.68 -20.69 5.17
CA ILE A 44 11.88 -22.12 5.48
C ILE A 44 13.01 -22.69 4.62
N PHE A 45 13.07 -22.29 3.35
CA PHE A 45 14.07 -22.78 2.38
C PHE A 45 15.29 -21.87 2.22
N LYS A 46 15.51 -20.91 3.14
CA LYS A 46 16.55 -19.86 3.03
C LYS A 46 17.96 -20.36 2.71
N ASN A 47 18.33 -21.57 3.19
CA ASN A 47 19.65 -22.14 3.00
C ASN A 47 19.86 -22.73 1.59
N HIS A 48 18.81 -22.93 0.82
CA HIS A 48 18.84 -23.55 -0.51
C HIS A 48 18.53 -22.56 -1.63
N ILE A 49 18.17 -21.33 -1.31
CA ILE A 49 17.68 -20.34 -2.29
C ILE A 49 18.61 -19.14 -2.35
N ASN A 50 18.88 -18.69 -3.57
CA ASN A 50 19.72 -17.51 -3.82
C ASN A 50 19.09 -16.24 -3.19
N PRO A 51 19.85 -15.42 -2.44
CA PRO A 51 19.38 -14.14 -1.88
C PRO A 51 18.75 -13.19 -2.92
N GLN A 52 19.23 -13.24 -4.17
CA GLN A 52 18.65 -12.43 -5.27
C GLN A 52 17.21 -12.85 -5.61
N ALA A 53 16.89 -14.15 -5.52
CA ALA A 53 15.54 -14.64 -5.75
C ALA A 53 14.57 -14.14 -4.67
N ARG A 54 15.01 -14.02 -3.42
CA ARG A 54 14.24 -13.40 -2.33
C ARG A 54 13.96 -11.93 -2.61
N LEU A 55 14.97 -11.17 -3.02
CA LEU A 55 14.80 -9.76 -3.34
C LEU A 55 13.84 -9.58 -4.52
N PHE A 56 13.96 -10.43 -5.55
CA PHE A 56 13.06 -10.42 -6.70
C PHE A 56 11.60 -10.71 -6.27
N LEU A 57 11.37 -11.73 -5.44
CA LEU A 57 10.04 -12.06 -4.94
C LEU A 57 9.42 -10.91 -4.14
N LEU A 58 10.20 -10.30 -3.24
CA LEU A 58 9.75 -9.15 -2.45
C LEU A 58 9.39 -7.96 -3.33
N THR A 59 10.25 -7.62 -4.29
CA THR A 59 9.99 -6.49 -5.19
C THR A 59 8.79 -6.75 -6.10
N LEU A 60 8.64 -7.98 -6.58
CA LEU A 60 7.49 -8.39 -7.39
C LEU A 60 6.19 -8.24 -6.59
N ALA A 61 6.15 -8.76 -5.36
CA ALA A 61 4.97 -8.70 -4.50
C ALA A 61 4.61 -7.26 -4.10
N VAL A 62 5.59 -6.40 -3.78
CA VAL A 62 5.33 -4.98 -3.49
C VAL A 62 4.76 -4.24 -4.71
N VAL A 63 5.27 -4.50 -5.90
CA VAL A 63 4.74 -3.88 -7.14
C VAL A 63 3.34 -4.39 -7.45
N ASP A 64 3.07 -5.67 -7.21
CA ASP A 64 1.77 -6.30 -7.38
C ASP A 64 0.71 -5.66 -6.47
N ASP A 65 1.04 -5.48 -5.19
CA ASP A 65 0.16 -4.79 -4.23
C ASP A 65 -0.10 -3.32 -4.62
N LEU A 66 0.93 -2.61 -5.09
CA LEU A 66 0.76 -1.24 -5.57
C LEU A 66 -0.21 -1.17 -6.76
N ILE A 67 -0.08 -2.09 -7.72
CA ILE A 67 -0.97 -2.16 -8.88
C ILE A 67 -2.39 -2.50 -8.41
N SER A 68 -2.55 -3.46 -7.49
CA SER A 68 -3.85 -3.86 -6.94
C SER A 68 -4.57 -2.69 -6.28
N ILE A 69 -3.88 -1.89 -5.46
CA ILE A 69 -4.46 -0.71 -4.82
C ILE A 69 -4.90 0.32 -5.86
N VAL A 70 -4.11 0.56 -6.91
CA VAL A 70 -4.48 1.47 -8.00
C VAL A 70 -5.69 0.95 -8.77
N VAL A 71 -5.74 -0.34 -9.08
CA VAL A 71 -6.88 -0.97 -9.77
C VAL A 71 -8.14 -0.83 -8.92
N ILE A 72 -8.09 -1.17 -7.62
CA ILE A 72 -9.22 -1.00 -6.71
C ILE A 72 -9.70 0.45 -6.69
N ALA A 73 -8.76 1.39 -6.61
CA ALA A 73 -9.11 2.80 -6.58
C ALA A 73 -9.79 3.30 -7.86
N VAL A 74 -9.37 2.82 -9.03
CA VAL A 74 -9.95 3.24 -10.32
C VAL A 74 -11.32 2.61 -10.54
N PHE A 75 -11.49 1.33 -10.23
CA PHE A 75 -12.72 0.59 -10.54
C PHE A 75 -13.81 0.71 -9.46
N PHE A 76 -13.43 0.91 -8.20
CA PHE A 76 -14.38 0.93 -7.08
C PHE A 76 -14.63 2.33 -6.50
N THR A 77 -14.01 3.37 -7.03
CA THR A 77 -14.32 4.74 -6.63
C THR A 77 -15.63 5.19 -7.32
N GLN A 78 -16.63 5.50 -6.52
CA GLN A 78 -17.92 6.02 -6.99
C GLN A 78 -18.20 7.39 -6.40
N ASN A 79 -18.79 8.30 -7.19
CA ASN A 79 -19.23 9.63 -6.74
C ASN A 79 -18.12 10.43 -6.05
N ILE A 80 -17.02 10.70 -6.77
CA ILE A 80 -15.88 11.45 -6.26
C ILE A 80 -16.32 12.85 -5.80
N ASN A 81 -16.06 13.16 -4.53
CA ASN A 81 -16.19 14.53 -4.03
C ASN A 81 -14.91 15.32 -4.36
N THR A 82 -15.00 16.09 -5.44
CA THR A 82 -13.87 16.87 -5.98
C THR A 82 -13.32 17.88 -5.00
N THR A 83 -14.14 18.42 -4.10
CA THR A 83 -13.71 19.41 -3.10
C THR A 83 -12.71 18.81 -2.12
N TYR A 84 -13.04 17.65 -1.51
CA TYR A 84 -12.13 16.98 -0.59
C TYR A 84 -10.88 16.43 -1.28
N LEU A 85 -11.02 15.97 -2.52
CA LEU A 85 -9.89 15.53 -3.32
C LEU A 85 -8.91 16.68 -3.61
N PHE A 86 -9.43 17.86 -3.94
CA PHE A 86 -8.61 19.06 -4.17
C PHE A 86 -7.85 19.47 -2.90
N ILE A 87 -8.53 19.46 -1.73
CA ILE A 87 -7.89 19.74 -0.45
C ILE A 87 -6.80 18.69 -0.14
N ALA A 88 -7.05 17.42 -0.40
CA ALA A 88 -6.06 16.36 -0.21
C ALA A 88 -4.81 16.57 -1.07
N ILE A 89 -4.98 16.97 -2.34
CA ILE A 89 -3.87 17.31 -3.25
C ILE A 89 -3.09 18.51 -2.70
N LEU A 90 -3.76 19.52 -2.18
CA LEU A 90 -3.12 20.68 -1.60
C LEU A 90 -2.29 20.32 -0.36
N VAL A 91 -2.82 19.47 0.52
CA VAL A 91 -2.07 18.93 1.68
C VAL A 91 -0.86 18.14 1.22
N MET A 92 -1.00 17.30 0.19
CA MET A 92 0.12 16.55 -0.39
C MET A 92 1.22 17.49 -0.94
N LEU A 93 0.85 18.55 -1.65
CA LEU A 93 1.82 19.54 -2.14
C LEU A 93 2.54 20.25 -0.99
N LEU A 94 1.83 20.62 0.08
CA LEU A 94 2.44 21.19 1.27
C LEU A 94 3.44 20.23 1.93
N LEU A 95 3.14 18.93 1.99
CA LEU A 95 4.05 17.92 2.50
C LEU A 95 5.31 17.79 1.64
N ILE A 96 5.17 17.80 0.32
CA ILE A 96 6.32 17.76 -0.59
C ILE A 96 7.20 19.01 -0.43
N ILE A 97 6.60 20.19 -0.27
CA ILE A 97 7.33 21.44 -0.01
C ILE A 97 8.03 21.37 1.35
N ALA A 98 7.34 20.89 2.40
CA ALA A 98 7.91 20.70 3.73
C ALA A 98 9.13 19.77 3.70
N ASN A 99 9.07 18.69 2.92
CA ASN A 99 10.20 17.78 2.71
C ASN A 99 11.34 18.43 1.92
N LYS A 100 11.05 18.96 0.73
CA LYS A 100 12.10 19.42 -0.21
C LYS A 100 12.71 20.77 0.12
N VAL A 101 11.90 21.70 0.66
CA VAL A 101 12.34 23.09 0.94
C VAL A 101 12.75 23.26 2.40
N PHE A 102 11.91 22.81 3.33
CA PHE A 102 12.16 22.99 4.76
C PHE A 102 12.94 21.86 5.40
N HIS A 103 13.16 20.73 4.71
CA HIS A 103 13.89 19.57 5.20
C HIS A 103 13.42 19.12 6.59
N ILE A 104 12.10 19.07 6.79
CA ILE A 104 11.48 18.70 8.06
C ILE A 104 11.67 17.18 8.29
N GLU A 105 12.36 16.81 9.38
CA GLU A 105 12.57 15.40 9.78
C GLU A 105 11.75 15.03 11.02
N ASN A 106 10.69 15.78 11.33
CA ASN A 106 9.86 15.53 12.50
C ASN A 106 8.83 14.42 12.22
N ILE A 107 8.96 13.27 12.88
CA ILE A 107 8.09 12.10 12.70
C ILE A 107 6.63 12.41 13.07
N PRO A 108 6.30 13.01 14.23
CA PRO A 108 4.93 13.40 14.57
C PRO A 108 4.24 14.26 13.51
N TYR A 109 4.99 15.13 12.84
CA TYR A 109 4.47 15.96 11.76
C TYR A 109 3.93 15.10 10.60
N TYR A 110 4.69 14.08 10.16
CA TYR A 110 4.27 13.18 9.08
C TYR A 110 3.15 12.24 9.49
N ILE A 111 3.12 11.77 10.74
CA ILE A 111 2.01 10.94 11.24
C ILE A 111 0.72 11.75 11.27
N PHE A 112 0.74 12.95 11.84
CA PHE A 112 -0.45 13.79 11.94
C PHE A 112 -0.97 14.23 10.57
N SER A 113 -0.09 14.66 9.69
CA SER A 113 -0.47 15.03 8.32
C SER A 113 -0.93 13.83 7.49
N GLY A 114 -0.41 12.64 7.76
CA GLY A 114 -0.88 11.39 7.18
C GLY A 114 -2.32 11.05 7.59
N LEU A 115 -2.67 11.25 8.85
CA LEU A 115 -4.05 11.09 9.34
C LEU A 115 -5.01 12.09 8.70
N ILE A 116 -4.60 13.35 8.52
CA ILE A 116 -5.39 14.36 7.80
C ILE A 116 -5.58 13.93 6.35
N LEU A 117 -4.52 13.52 5.67
CA LEU A 117 -4.58 13.07 4.29
C LEU A 117 -5.51 11.86 4.13
N TRP A 118 -5.40 10.88 5.03
CA TRP A 118 -6.28 9.72 5.08
C TRP A 118 -7.75 10.11 5.24
N TYR A 119 -8.05 11.02 6.16
CA TYR A 119 -9.41 11.50 6.39
C TYR A 119 -9.99 12.22 5.15
N LEU A 120 -9.20 13.09 4.50
CA LEU A 120 -9.60 13.81 3.30
C LEU A 120 -9.85 12.87 2.11
N ILE A 121 -8.99 11.89 1.92
CA ILE A 121 -9.15 10.86 0.86
C ILE A 121 -10.40 10.03 1.12
N ASN A 122 -10.64 9.63 2.38
CA ASN A 122 -11.86 8.93 2.74
C ASN A 122 -13.12 9.77 2.47
N CYS A 123 -13.14 11.06 2.83
CA CYS A 123 -14.24 11.98 2.55
C CYS A 123 -14.42 12.27 1.04
N SER A 124 -13.39 12.07 0.23
CA SER A 124 -13.48 12.20 -1.22
C SER A 124 -14.12 11.00 -1.92
N ASN A 125 -14.50 9.95 -1.18
CA ASN A 125 -14.96 8.65 -1.68
C ASN A 125 -13.91 7.88 -2.51
N VAL A 126 -12.66 8.29 -2.45
CA VAL A 126 -11.53 7.54 -3.00
C VAL A 126 -11.07 6.51 -1.95
N HIS A 127 -10.57 5.37 -2.41
CA HIS A 127 -10.17 4.29 -1.49
C HIS A 127 -9.09 4.77 -0.50
N PRO A 128 -9.32 4.71 0.83
CA PRO A 128 -8.43 5.31 1.84
C PRO A 128 -7.00 4.78 1.84
N THR A 129 -6.78 3.55 1.36
CA THR A 129 -5.45 2.92 1.26
C THR A 129 -4.46 3.70 0.40
N ILE A 130 -4.93 4.47 -0.58
CA ILE A 130 -4.10 5.34 -1.42
C ILE A 130 -3.38 6.40 -0.59
N SER A 131 -3.97 6.88 0.49
CA SER A 131 -3.36 7.90 1.34
C SER A 131 -2.00 7.48 1.91
N GLY A 132 -1.85 6.19 2.23
CA GLY A 132 -0.59 5.62 2.71
C GLY A 132 0.52 5.69 1.65
N ILE A 133 0.19 5.38 0.39
CA ILE A 133 1.14 5.48 -0.73
C ILE A 133 1.53 6.93 -0.98
N LEU A 134 0.55 7.83 -1.02
CA LEU A 134 0.78 9.26 -1.21
C LEU A 134 1.63 9.85 -0.09
N LEU A 135 1.37 9.46 1.16
CA LEU A 135 2.19 9.86 2.30
C LEU A 135 3.63 9.33 2.17
N ALA A 136 3.82 8.06 1.81
CA ALA A 136 5.13 7.47 1.64
C ALA A 136 6.00 8.19 0.59
N ILE A 137 5.37 8.67 -0.49
CA ILE A 137 6.05 9.49 -1.52
C ILE A 137 6.46 10.87 -0.97
N CYS A 138 5.68 11.43 -0.04
CA CYS A 138 5.94 12.74 0.55
C CYS A 138 7.00 12.72 1.66
N VAL A 139 7.19 11.57 2.34
CA VAL A 139 8.16 11.42 3.43
C VAL A 139 9.60 11.39 2.90
N PRO A 140 10.57 12.07 3.57
CA PRO A 140 11.97 12.04 3.14
C PRO A 140 12.58 10.64 3.25
N ALA A 141 13.00 10.10 2.09
CA ALA A 141 13.68 8.81 1.99
C ALA A 141 15.20 8.92 2.21
N LYS A 142 15.74 10.14 2.22
CA LYS A 142 17.17 10.39 2.50
C LYS A 142 17.29 11.18 3.79
N PRO A 143 18.29 10.85 4.64
CA PRO A 143 18.53 11.63 5.85
C PRO A 143 19.11 13.00 5.49
N TYR A 144 18.63 14.06 6.13
CA TYR A 144 19.20 15.41 6.00
C TYR A 144 20.15 15.72 7.17
N LYS A 145 19.67 15.57 8.41
CA LYS A 145 20.41 15.87 9.64
C LYS A 145 20.65 14.63 10.49
N ASN A 146 19.72 13.68 10.46
CA ASN A 146 19.78 12.46 11.25
C ASN A 146 20.60 11.37 10.53
N LYS A 147 21.03 10.34 11.27
CA LYS A 147 21.74 9.18 10.70
C LYS A 147 20.83 8.29 9.84
N LYS A 148 19.52 8.27 10.13
CA LYS A 148 18.49 7.50 9.42
C LYS A 148 17.47 8.45 8.82
N SER A 149 16.88 8.07 7.68
CA SER A 149 15.78 8.81 7.09
C SER A 149 14.51 8.68 7.93
N VAL A 150 13.59 9.65 7.79
CA VAL A 150 12.27 9.58 8.46
C VAL A 150 11.51 8.34 8.03
N LEU A 151 11.62 7.96 6.75
CA LEU A 151 10.99 6.77 6.19
C LEU A 151 11.50 5.49 6.87
N GLU A 152 12.83 5.35 7.05
CA GLU A 152 13.43 4.20 7.74
C GLU A 152 12.97 4.11 9.20
N ILE A 153 12.94 5.24 9.92
CA ILE A 153 12.51 5.26 11.32
C ILE A 153 11.03 4.90 11.44
N LEU A 154 10.17 5.41 10.54
CA LEU A 154 8.76 5.05 10.51
C LEU A 154 8.57 3.56 10.22
N GLN A 155 9.31 3.01 9.27
CA GLN A 155 9.26 1.59 8.94
C GLN A 155 9.69 0.72 10.14
N GLU A 156 10.81 1.04 10.79
CA GLU A 156 11.29 0.28 11.95
C GLU A 156 10.30 0.31 13.12
N ASN A 157 9.67 1.47 13.38
CA ASN A 157 8.73 1.62 14.50
C ASN A 157 7.35 1.03 14.22
N LEU A 158 6.85 1.13 12.97
CA LEU A 158 5.52 0.64 12.60
C LEU A 158 5.51 -0.85 12.30
N SER A 159 6.61 -1.42 11.79
CA SER A 159 6.65 -2.85 11.41
C SER A 159 6.28 -3.81 12.55
N PRO A 160 6.77 -3.67 13.80
CA PRO A 160 6.37 -4.56 14.88
C PRO A 160 4.88 -4.44 15.20
N PHE A 161 4.35 -3.22 15.27
CA PHE A 161 2.94 -2.97 15.52
C PHE A 161 2.05 -3.56 14.41
N THR A 162 2.44 -3.37 13.17
CA THR A 162 1.72 -3.91 12.01
C THR A 162 1.73 -5.44 12.02
N ASN A 163 2.89 -6.06 12.22
CA ASN A 163 3.05 -7.51 12.12
C ASN A 163 2.38 -8.26 13.30
N PHE A 164 2.43 -7.70 14.52
CA PHE A 164 1.94 -8.39 15.71
C PHE A 164 0.52 -8.00 16.13
N ILE A 165 0.01 -6.87 15.67
CA ILE A 165 -1.32 -6.38 16.06
C ILE A 165 -2.23 -6.25 14.84
N VAL A 166 -1.82 -5.45 13.83
CA VAL A 166 -2.71 -5.12 12.71
C VAL A 166 -3.01 -6.34 11.85
N ILE A 167 -1.97 -7.08 11.43
CA ILE A 167 -2.15 -8.26 10.55
C ILE A 167 -2.96 -9.36 11.23
N PRO A 168 -2.69 -9.78 12.48
CA PRO A 168 -3.51 -10.79 13.16
C PRO A 168 -4.96 -10.33 13.36
N LEU A 169 -5.19 -9.07 13.74
CA LEU A 169 -6.53 -8.53 13.89
C LEU A 169 -7.28 -8.48 12.55
N PHE A 170 -6.61 -8.05 11.50
CA PHE A 170 -7.16 -8.04 10.15
C PHE A 170 -7.53 -9.44 9.67
N ALA A 171 -6.64 -10.42 9.86
CA ALA A 171 -6.91 -11.80 9.54
C ALA A 171 -8.12 -12.35 10.31
N PHE A 172 -8.19 -12.08 11.61
CA PHE A 172 -9.31 -12.49 12.45
C PHE A 172 -10.65 -11.92 11.98
N VAL A 173 -10.70 -10.62 11.71
CA VAL A 173 -11.94 -9.93 11.26
C VAL A 173 -12.39 -10.42 9.88
N ASN A 174 -11.44 -10.71 8.97
CA ASN A 174 -11.77 -11.10 7.60
C ASN A 174 -11.91 -12.61 7.39
N SER A 175 -11.56 -13.43 8.37
CA SER A 175 -11.72 -14.89 8.28
C SER A 175 -13.17 -15.38 8.32
N GLY A 176 -14.11 -14.51 8.68
CA GLY A 176 -15.54 -14.85 8.74
C GLY A 176 -15.92 -15.81 9.88
N VAL A 177 -15.09 -15.91 10.91
CA VAL A 177 -15.30 -16.75 12.10
C VAL A 177 -16.05 -15.95 13.16
#